data_1b95659d15afacaa757e62a5d5f08e07
#
_entry.id   1b95659d15afacaa757e62a5d5f08e07
#
_cell.length_a   1.000
_cell.length_b   1.000
_cell.length_c   1.000
_cell.angle_alpha   90.00
_cell.angle_beta   90.00
_cell.angle_gamma   90.00
#
_symmetry.space_group_name_H-M   'P 1'
#
loop_
_entity.id
_entity.type
_entity.pdbx_description
1 polymer ?
#
loop_
_entity_poly.entity_id
_entity_poly.type
_entity_poly.pdbx_seq_one_letter_code
_entity_poly.pdbx_strand_id
1 'polypeptide(L)'
;NTEKLIPYHLAYAAKANGNYEEERVQLKAFIASKPNKNLRLRSEIELEQLDKIAELSKIKSPVDLENIEGNTSGSEFAPRLLDGDLIISSSKKTELYKNNGLPMLGIYRAKLKSPASISNIDLFSNTIFQANSNEGTPAFSKDGNVMVFARGNTGKKDLSPDVDLYLSRK
;
A
#
# COMPACT_ATOMS: atom_id res chain seq x y z
N ASN A 1 23.77 24.31 0.21
CA ASN A 1 23.61 24.98 1.50
C ASN A 1 22.45 24.30 2.23
N THR A 2 22.78 23.35 3.08
CA THR A 2 21.81 22.44 3.75
C THR A 2 20.82 23.21 4.63
N GLU A 3 21.25 24.29 5.27
CA GLU A 3 20.41 25.10 6.15
C GLU A 3 19.20 25.73 5.43
N LYS A 4 19.35 26.09 4.15
CA LYS A 4 18.26 26.67 3.34
C LYS A 4 17.18 25.66 3.00
N LEU A 5 17.46 24.35 3.12
CA LEU A 5 16.48 23.28 2.86
C LEU A 5 15.73 22.84 4.13
N ILE A 6 16.12 23.31 5.32
CA ILE A 6 15.49 22.92 6.57
C ILE A 6 13.97 23.16 6.54
N PRO A 7 13.45 24.36 6.17
CA PRO A 7 12.00 24.56 6.13
C PRO A 7 11.30 23.64 5.14
N TYR A 8 11.93 23.31 4.00
CA TYR A 8 11.40 22.37 3.02
C TYR A 8 11.21 20.98 3.63
N HIS A 9 12.21 20.44 4.30
CA HIS A 9 12.13 19.13 4.95
C HIS A 9 11.15 19.13 6.14
N LEU A 10 11.10 20.20 6.91
CA LEU A 10 10.13 20.35 8.00
C LEU A 10 8.69 20.37 7.49
N ALA A 11 8.45 21.03 6.35
CA ALA A 11 7.12 21.01 5.71
C ALA A 11 6.67 19.59 5.39
N TYR A 12 7.52 18.78 4.76
CA TYR A 12 7.17 17.39 4.44
C TYR A 12 7.04 16.51 5.68
N ALA A 13 7.83 16.73 6.72
CA ALA A 13 7.66 16.05 8.00
C ALA A 13 6.33 16.42 8.68
N ALA A 14 5.95 17.70 8.65
CA ALA A 14 4.66 18.16 9.14
C ALA A 14 3.50 17.53 8.38
N LYS A 15 3.58 17.50 7.04
CA LYS A 15 2.61 16.81 6.16
C LYS A 15 2.44 15.33 6.54
N ALA A 16 3.54 14.62 6.72
CA ALA A 16 3.52 13.20 7.09
C ALA A 16 2.82 12.94 8.44
N ASN A 17 2.83 13.92 9.33
CA ASN A 17 2.15 13.89 10.62
C ASN A 17 0.72 14.49 10.59
N GLY A 18 0.21 14.86 9.41
CA GLY A 18 -1.10 15.48 9.27
C GLY A 18 -1.19 16.93 9.80
N ASN A 19 -0.05 17.55 10.12
CA ASN A 19 0.01 18.94 10.60
C ASN A 19 0.11 19.91 9.42
N TYR A 20 -1.00 20.10 8.72
CA TYR A 20 -1.09 20.90 7.50
C TYR A 20 -0.85 22.40 7.73
N GLU A 21 -1.15 22.92 8.91
CA GLU A 21 -0.88 24.33 9.25
C GLU A 21 0.63 24.57 9.36
N GLU A 22 1.35 23.71 10.04
CA GLU A 22 2.82 23.79 10.12
C GLU A 22 3.46 23.59 8.75
N GLU A 23 2.96 22.63 7.93
CA GLU A 23 3.40 22.47 6.54
C GLU A 23 3.29 23.79 5.78
N ARG A 24 2.15 24.47 5.88
CA ARG A 24 1.90 25.76 5.23
C ARG A 24 2.89 26.83 5.66
N VAL A 25 3.16 26.94 6.95
CA VAL A 25 4.12 27.90 7.51
C VAL A 25 5.51 27.65 6.94
N GLN A 26 5.96 26.40 6.97
CA GLN A 26 7.30 26.03 6.52
C GLN A 26 7.48 26.18 4.99
N LEU A 27 6.46 25.85 4.19
CA LEU A 27 6.50 26.06 2.73
C LEU A 27 6.60 27.55 2.39
N LYS A 28 5.83 28.43 3.06
CA LYS A 28 5.90 29.88 2.86
C LYS A 28 7.28 30.42 3.24
N ALA A 29 7.84 30.00 4.36
CA ALA A 29 9.19 30.37 4.78
C ALA A 29 10.24 29.92 3.77
N PHE A 30 10.11 28.70 3.24
CA PHE A 30 11.00 28.19 2.21
C PHE A 30 10.93 28.99 0.91
N ILE A 31 9.75 29.30 0.40
CA ILE A 31 9.57 30.11 -0.80
C ILE A 31 10.17 31.50 -0.62
N ALA A 32 9.99 32.12 0.56
CA ALA A 32 10.58 33.42 0.91
C ALA A 32 12.10 33.41 0.89
N SER A 33 12.76 32.28 1.14
CA SER A 33 14.21 32.11 1.06
C SER A 33 14.78 32.15 -0.37
N LYS A 34 13.92 32.31 -1.37
CA LYS A 34 14.25 32.31 -2.81
C LYS A 34 15.04 31.05 -3.23
N PRO A 35 14.45 29.86 -3.10
CA PRO A 35 15.07 28.60 -3.52
C PRO A 35 15.21 28.55 -5.04
N ASN A 36 15.84 27.45 -5.55
CA ASN A 36 15.87 27.23 -7.00
C ASN A 36 14.44 27.06 -7.56
N LYS A 37 14.31 27.32 -8.85
CA LYS A 37 13.03 27.36 -9.58
C LYS A 37 12.19 26.07 -9.38
N ASN A 38 12.83 24.90 -9.42
CA ASN A 38 12.11 23.61 -9.35
C ASN A 38 11.53 23.37 -7.96
N LEU A 39 12.29 23.62 -6.89
CA LEU A 39 11.82 23.44 -5.52
C LEU A 39 10.78 24.51 -5.16
N ARG A 40 10.95 25.72 -5.67
CA ARG A 40 9.95 26.78 -5.51
C ARG A 40 8.60 26.35 -6.13
N LEU A 41 8.62 25.92 -7.38
CA LEU A 41 7.39 25.45 -8.07
C LEU A 41 6.71 24.28 -7.32
N ARG A 42 7.49 23.32 -6.84
CA ARG A 42 6.93 22.22 -6.02
C ARG A 42 6.25 22.73 -4.76
N SER A 43 6.89 23.68 -4.07
CA SER A 43 6.32 24.24 -2.83
C SER A 43 5.07 25.08 -3.10
N GLU A 44 5.00 25.78 -4.23
CA GLU A 44 3.81 26.53 -4.65
C GLU A 44 2.65 25.58 -4.97
N ILE A 45 2.92 24.47 -5.66
CA ILE A 45 1.91 23.41 -5.93
C ILE A 45 1.41 22.78 -4.62
N GLU A 46 2.30 22.46 -3.67
CA GLU A 46 1.92 21.93 -2.37
C GLU A 46 1.01 22.90 -1.59
N LEU A 47 1.31 24.19 -1.60
CA LEU A 47 0.44 25.19 -0.96
C LEU A 47 -0.97 25.23 -1.60
N GLU A 48 -1.05 25.16 -2.92
CA GLU A 48 -2.34 25.08 -3.62
C GLU A 48 -3.11 23.79 -3.26
N GLN A 49 -2.42 22.67 -3.11
CA GLN A 49 -3.03 21.41 -2.69
C GLN A 49 -3.55 21.46 -1.26
N LEU A 50 -2.90 22.17 -0.35
CA LEU A 50 -3.38 22.34 1.03
C LEU A 50 -4.74 23.05 1.07
N ASP A 51 -4.98 24.03 0.19
CA ASP A 51 -6.28 24.68 0.10
C ASP A 51 -7.37 23.71 -0.37
N LYS A 52 -7.06 22.85 -1.35
CA LYS A 52 -7.97 21.78 -1.82
C LYS A 52 -8.25 20.73 -0.74
N ILE A 53 -7.24 20.34 0.05
CA ILE A 53 -7.42 19.40 1.17
C ILE A 53 -8.40 20.00 2.20
N ALA A 54 -8.26 21.28 2.53
CA ALA A 54 -9.15 21.95 3.47
C ALA A 54 -10.61 22.03 2.96
N GLU A 55 -10.81 22.12 1.66
CA GLU A 55 -12.13 22.05 1.04
C GLU A 55 -12.69 20.61 1.04
N LEU A 56 -11.89 19.64 0.61
CA LEU A 56 -12.28 18.23 0.55
C LEU A 56 -12.61 17.65 1.93
N SER A 57 -11.91 18.09 2.99
CA SER A 57 -12.18 17.65 4.35
C SER A 57 -13.56 18.06 4.89
N LYS A 58 -14.22 19.04 4.26
CA LYS A 58 -15.59 19.48 4.60
C LYS A 58 -16.65 18.62 3.92
N ILE A 59 -16.28 17.86 2.90
CA ILE A 59 -17.21 17.00 2.15
C ILE A 59 -17.40 15.72 2.97
N LYS A 60 -18.64 15.43 3.35
CA LYS A 60 -18.97 14.16 3.99
C LYS A 60 -18.67 13.03 3.01
N SER A 61 -17.86 12.04 3.44
CA SER A 61 -17.60 10.85 2.64
C SER A 61 -18.92 10.16 2.27
N PRO A 62 -19.12 9.79 1.00
CA PRO A 62 -20.28 9.00 0.57
C PRO A 62 -20.23 7.55 1.04
N VAL A 63 -19.12 7.13 1.65
CA VAL A 63 -18.88 5.76 2.15
C VAL A 63 -18.39 5.81 3.59
N ASP A 64 -18.82 4.87 4.39
CA ASP A 64 -18.27 4.61 5.70
C ASP A 64 -17.10 3.64 5.56
N LEU A 65 -16.00 3.95 6.24
CA LEU A 65 -14.80 3.12 6.24
C LEU A 65 -14.63 2.47 7.61
N GLU A 66 -14.60 1.15 7.61
CA GLU A 66 -14.37 0.36 8.81
C GLU A 66 -13.15 -0.55 8.59
N ASN A 67 -12.35 -0.71 9.64
CA ASN A 67 -11.28 -1.69 9.61
C ASN A 67 -11.89 -3.09 9.76
N ILE A 68 -11.50 -4.02 8.88
CA ILE A 68 -12.03 -5.40 8.94
C ILE A 68 -11.51 -6.07 10.21
N GLU A 69 -12.43 -6.58 11.03
CA GLU A 69 -12.11 -7.44 12.15
C GLU A 69 -11.47 -8.74 11.63
N GLY A 70 -10.26 -9.05 12.11
CA GLY A 70 -9.45 -10.16 11.66
C GLY A 70 -8.26 -9.76 10.79
N ASN A 71 -8.07 -8.47 10.49
CA ASN A 71 -6.80 -7.98 9.96
C ASN A 71 -5.66 -8.30 10.91
N THR A 72 -4.48 -8.57 10.35
CA THR A 72 -3.27 -8.81 11.14
C THR A 72 -2.50 -7.51 11.38
N SER A 73 -1.38 -7.57 12.10
CA SER A 73 -0.42 -6.46 12.18
C SER A 73 0.43 -6.31 10.91
N GLY A 74 0.26 -7.22 9.95
CA GLY A 74 0.95 -7.20 8.66
C GLY A 74 0.20 -6.39 7.61
N SER A 75 0.37 -6.78 6.35
CA SER A 75 -0.29 -6.14 5.21
C SER A 75 -1.30 -7.10 4.59
N GLU A 76 -2.55 -6.68 4.49
CA GLU A 76 -3.62 -7.35 3.75
C GLU A 76 -4.11 -6.44 2.63
N PHE A 77 -4.12 -6.94 1.38
CA PHE A 77 -4.52 -6.14 0.22
C PHE A 77 -5.02 -6.99 -0.95
N ALA A 78 -5.47 -6.33 -2.03
CA ALA A 78 -6.00 -6.95 -3.24
C ALA A 78 -7.11 -7.99 -2.99
N PRO A 79 -8.17 -7.64 -2.23
CA PRO A 79 -9.24 -8.59 -1.92
C PRO A 79 -10.04 -8.98 -3.17
N ARG A 80 -10.43 -10.25 -3.23
CA ARG A 80 -11.34 -10.81 -4.25
C ARG A 80 -12.32 -11.75 -3.57
N LEU A 81 -13.56 -11.69 -3.99
CA LEU A 81 -14.58 -12.67 -3.57
C LEU A 81 -14.52 -13.89 -4.50
N LEU A 82 -14.48 -15.07 -3.92
CA LEU A 82 -14.56 -16.37 -4.61
C LEU A 82 -15.33 -17.34 -3.75
N ASP A 83 -16.45 -17.83 -4.28
CA ASP A 83 -17.33 -18.82 -3.62
C ASP A 83 -17.76 -18.38 -2.19
N GLY A 84 -17.98 -17.08 -1.97
CA GLY A 84 -18.37 -16.51 -0.69
C GLY A 84 -17.21 -16.26 0.30
N ASP A 85 -16.00 -16.66 -0.04
CA ASP A 85 -14.79 -16.38 0.74
C ASP A 85 -14.03 -15.17 0.18
N LEU A 86 -13.24 -14.53 1.03
CA LEU A 86 -12.34 -13.45 0.64
C LEU A 86 -10.96 -14.04 0.34
N ILE A 87 -10.49 -13.84 -0.89
CA ILE A 87 -9.11 -14.17 -1.27
C ILE A 87 -8.29 -12.89 -1.20
N ILE A 88 -7.19 -12.93 -0.46
CA ILE A 88 -6.34 -11.76 -0.16
C ILE A 88 -4.87 -12.07 -0.36
N SER A 89 -4.11 -11.04 -0.64
CA SER A 89 -2.65 -11.06 -0.47
C SER A 89 -2.31 -10.64 0.94
N SER A 90 -1.48 -11.40 1.64
CA SER A 90 -1.08 -11.08 3.02
C SER A 90 0.39 -11.39 3.28
N SER A 91 1.00 -10.60 4.16
CA SER A 91 2.37 -10.78 4.64
C SER A 91 2.45 -11.77 5.83
N LYS A 92 1.76 -12.91 5.72
CA LYS A 92 1.72 -13.94 6.77
C LYS A 92 2.82 -15.01 6.66
N LYS A 93 3.68 -14.96 5.65
CA LYS A 93 4.78 -15.92 5.53
C LYS A 93 5.79 -15.74 6.66
N THR A 94 6.44 -16.83 7.04
CA THR A 94 7.52 -16.81 8.04
C THR A 94 8.84 -16.33 7.46
N GLU A 95 9.03 -16.53 6.15
CA GLU A 95 10.22 -16.11 5.42
C GLU A 95 10.23 -14.60 5.24
N LEU A 96 11.38 -13.99 5.53
CA LEU A 96 11.57 -12.56 5.41
C LEU A 96 12.17 -12.20 4.04
N TYR A 97 11.62 -11.15 3.45
CA TYR A 97 12.18 -10.56 2.25
C TYR A 97 13.48 -9.82 2.57
N LYS A 98 14.59 -10.30 2.02
CA LYS A 98 15.94 -9.85 2.40
C LYS A 98 16.19 -8.34 2.17
N ASN A 99 15.47 -7.72 1.26
CA ASN A 99 15.71 -6.33 0.91
C ASN A 99 15.15 -5.35 1.97
N ASN A 100 14.11 -5.73 2.71
CA ASN A 100 13.45 -4.85 3.67
C ASN A 100 13.17 -5.49 5.04
N GLY A 101 13.48 -6.78 5.21
CA GLY A 101 13.27 -7.51 6.47
C GLY A 101 11.81 -7.78 6.81
N LEU A 102 10.87 -7.50 5.92
CA LEU A 102 9.44 -7.76 6.14
C LEU A 102 9.07 -9.18 5.70
N PRO A 103 8.01 -9.78 6.29
CA PRO A 103 7.50 -11.07 5.84
C PRO A 103 7.13 -11.05 4.36
N MET A 104 7.43 -12.15 3.66
CA MET A 104 7.02 -12.31 2.27
C MET A 104 5.51 -12.45 2.12
N LEU A 105 5.02 -12.07 0.96
CA LEU A 105 3.60 -12.10 0.61
C LEU A 105 3.18 -13.49 0.13
N GLY A 106 1.99 -13.90 0.49
CA GLY A 106 1.31 -15.07 -0.04
C GLY A 106 -0.15 -14.79 -0.35
N ILE A 107 -0.80 -15.72 -1.03
CA ILE A 107 -2.24 -15.68 -1.31
C ILE A 107 -2.96 -16.55 -0.30
N TYR A 108 -3.93 -15.97 0.39
CA TYR A 108 -4.68 -16.59 1.47
C TYR A 108 -6.19 -16.52 1.21
N ARG A 109 -6.91 -17.43 1.83
CA ARG A 109 -8.37 -17.47 1.87
C ARG A 109 -8.82 -17.13 3.28
N ALA A 110 -9.76 -16.21 3.41
CA ALA A 110 -10.40 -15.84 4.65
C ALA A 110 -11.92 -16.08 4.56
N LYS A 111 -12.49 -16.63 5.61
CA LYS A 111 -13.96 -16.77 5.71
C LYS A 111 -14.57 -15.40 5.99
N LEU A 112 -15.47 -14.95 5.12
CA LEU A 112 -16.23 -13.72 5.34
C LEU A 112 -17.41 -14.04 6.28
N LYS A 113 -17.38 -13.48 7.50
CA LYS A 113 -18.46 -13.64 8.50
C LYS A 113 -19.51 -12.54 8.36
N SER A 114 -19.07 -11.33 8.06
CA SER A 114 -19.88 -10.16 7.79
C SER A 114 -19.11 -9.21 6.85
N PRO A 115 -19.71 -8.13 6.34
CA PRO A 115 -18.98 -7.16 5.52
C PRO A 115 -17.71 -6.58 6.18
N ALA A 116 -17.67 -6.54 7.51
CA ALA A 116 -16.56 -5.98 8.29
C ALA A 116 -15.82 -7.02 9.15
N SER A 117 -16.02 -8.33 8.95
CA SER A 117 -15.37 -9.37 9.77
C SER A 117 -14.97 -10.59 8.96
N ILE A 118 -13.72 -11.01 9.13
CA ILE A 118 -13.17 -12.23 8.53
C ILE A 118 -12.58 -13.15 9.61
N SER A 119 -12.47 -14.42 9.29
CA SER A 119 -11.81 -15.41 10.16
C SER A 119 -11.15 -16.51 9.34
N ASN A 120 -10.35 -17.33 10.02
CA ASN A 120 -9.68 -18.48 9.40
C ASN A 120 -8.90 -18.09 8.15
N ILE A 121 -7.91 -17.20 8.34
CA ILE A 121 -7.02 -16.82 7.23
C ILE A 121 -6.05 -17.98 7.00
N ASP A 122 -6.39 -18.84 6.05
CA ASP A 122 -5.65 -20.03 5.69
C ASP A 122 -4.97 -19.86 4.32
N LEU A 123 -3.95 -20.67 4.06
CA LEU A 123 -3.29 -20.68 2.77
C LEU A 123 -4.30 -21.01 1.65
N PHE A 124 -4.31 -20.23 0.57
CA PHE A 124 -5.24 -20.46 -0.53
C PHE A 124 -4.97 -21.77 -1.26
N SER A 125 -3.69 -22.07 -1.53
CA SER A 125 -3.29 -23.28 -2.25
C SER A 125 -1.84 -23.67 -1.96
N ASN A 126 -1.60 -24.91 -1.59
CA ASN A 126 -0.25 -25.46 -1.42
C ASN A 126 0.51 -25.58 -2.76
N THR A 127 -0.20 -25.74 -3.87
CA THR A 127 0.39 -25.85 -5.21
C THR A 127 0.96 -24.52 -5.69
N ILE A 128 0.30 -23.41 -5.30
CA ILE A 128 0.70 -22.08 -5.70
C ILE A 128 1.78 -21.54 -4.76
N PHE A 129 1.70 -21.85 -3.48
CA PHE A 129 2.58 -21.33 -2.45
C PHE A 129 4.06 -21.67 -2.70
N GLN A 130 4.92 -20.67 -2.64
CA GLN A 130 6.38 -20.79 -2.61
C GLN A 130 6.95 -19.98 -1.46
N ALA A 131 7.58 -20.64 -0.50
CA ALA A 131 8.07 -20.02 0.73
C ALA A 131 8.98 -18.79 0.49
N ASN A 132 9.87 -18.88 -0.50
CA ASN A 132 10.91 -17.87 -0.78
C ASN A 132 10.55 -16.94 -1.95
N SER A 133 9.28 -16.71 -2.21
CA SER A 133 8.78 -15.82 -3.27
C SER A 133 7.62 -15.00 -2.78
N ASN A 134 7.42 -13.82 -3.32
CA ASN A 134 6.20 -13.05 -3.10
C ASN A 134 5.14 -13.48 -4.10
N GLU A 135 3.95 -13.86 -3.63
CA GLU A 135 2.76 -14.04 -4.46
C GLU A 135 1.68 -13.05 -4.03
N GLY A 136 0.92 -12.53 -5.00
CA GLY A 136 -0.15 -11.61 -4.66
C GLY A 136 -1.04 -11.19 -5.83
N THR A 137 -1.93 -10.28 -5.53
CA THR A 137 -2.85 -9.67 -6.50
C THR A 137 -3.62 -10.66 -7.36
N PRO A 138 -4.33 -11.66 -6.76
CA PRO A 138 -5.07 -12.64 -7.54
C PRO A 138 -6.26 -12.01 -8.26
N ALA A 139 -6.53 -12.47 -9.48
CA ALA A 139 -7.72 -12.17 -10.24
C ALA A 139 -8.31 -13.47 -10.79
N PHE A 140 -9.63 -13.58 -10.80
CA PHE A 140 -10.32 -14.78 -11.21
C PHE A 140 -11.20 -14.53 -12.43
N SER A 141 -11.35 -15.56 -13.28
CA SER A 141 -12.42 -15.60 -14.28
C SER A 141 -13.78 -15.58 -13.59
N LYS A 142 -14.82 -15.20 -14.33
CA LYS A 142 -16.20 -15.11 -13.81
C LYS A 142 -16.71 -16.43 -13.19
N ASP A 143 -16.29 -17.55 -13.75
CA ASP A 143 -16.64 -18.91 -13.28
C ASP A 143 -15.68 -19.43 -12.20
N GLY A 144 -14.67 -18.66 -11.80
CA GLY A 144 -13.68 -19.04 -10.80
C GLY A 144 -12.71 -20.15 -11.20
N ASN A 145 -12.71 -20.59 -12.48
CA ASN A 145 -11.90 -21.72 -12.95
C ASN A 145 -10.50 -21.33 -13.39
N VAL A 146 -10.28 -20.05 -13.67
CA VAL A 146 -8.96 -19.52 -14.05
C VAL A 146 -8.57 -18.44 -13.06
N MET A 147 -7.33 -18.50 -12.59
CA MET A 147 -6.73 -17.48 -11.75
C MET A 147 -5.46 -16.95 -12.40
N VAL A 148 -5.28 -15.63 -12.39
CA VAL A 148 -4.02 -14.96 -12.73
C VAL A 148 -3.50 -14.28 -11.45
N PHE A 149 -2.22 -14.39 -11.18
CA PHE A 149 -1.59 -13.76 -10.02
C PHE A 149 -0.15 -13.36 -10.33
N ALA A 150 0.38 -12.43 -9.56
CA ALA A 150 1.77 -11.99 -9.66
C ALA A 150 2.66 -12.85 -8.75
N ARG A 151 3.85 -13.22 -9.23
CA ARG A 151 4.89 -13.88 -8.43
C ARG A 151 6.26 -13.34 -8.82
N GLY A 152 7.13 -13.15 -7.83
CA GLY A 152 8.50 -12.70 -8.06
C GLY A 152 9.14 -12.15 -6.80
N ASN A 153 10.17 -11.33 -6.99
CA ASN A 153 10.89 -10.67 -5.90
C ASN A 153 11.38 -11.65 -4.82
N THR A 154 12.20 -12.62 -5.23
CA THR A 154 12.77 -13.61 -4.30
C THR A 154 13.81 -12.99 -3.35
N GLY A 155 14.27 -11.76 -3.62
CA GLY A 155 15.34 -11.08 -2.86
C GLY A 155 16.73 -11.64 -3.10
N LYS A 156 16.93 -12.50 -4.09
CA LYS A 156 18.26 -12.98 -4.50
C LYS A 156 18.93 -11.92 -5.36
N LYS A 157 20.19 -11.56 -5.01
CA LYS A 157 20.95 -10.51 -5.69
C LYS A 157 21.24 -10.82 -7.17
N ASP A 158 21.32 -12.09 -7.52
CA ASP A 158 21.74 -12.54 -8.84
C ASP A 158 20.57 -12.82 -9.80
N LEU A 159 19.34 -12.65 -9.32
CA LEU A 159 18.14 -12.78 -10.13
C LEU A 159 17.52 -11.41 -10.33
N SER A 160 17.03 -11.16 -11.55
CA SER A 160 16.22 -9.98 -11.83
C SER A 160 15.12 -9.84 -10.77
N PRO A 161 14.86 -8.63 -10.26
CA PRO A 161 13.76 -8.39 -9.33
C PRO A 161 12.38 -8.47 -10.03
N ASP A 162 12.32 -9.12 -11.18
CA ASP A 162 11.14 -9.18 -12.02
C ASP A 162 9.98 -9.88 -11.32
N VAL A 163 8.80 -9.36 -11.57
CA VAL A 163 7.54 -9.93 -11.15
C VAL A 163 6.79 -10.36 -12.41
N ASP A 164 6.54 -11.66 -12.53
CA ASP A 164 5.83 -12.25 -13.64
C ASP A 164 4.37 -12.52 -13.31
N LEU A 165 3.54 -12.60 -14.34
CA LEU A 165 2.17 -13.05 -14.22
C LEU A 165 2.10 -14.56 -14.46
N TYR A 166 1.44 -15.25 -13.54
CA TYR A 166 1.19 -16.69 -13.58
C TYR A 166 -0.29 -16.96 -13.77
N LEU A 167 -0.58 -17.98 -14.54
CA LEU A 167 -1.94 -18.47 -14.74
C LEU A 167 -2.07 -19.87 -14.12
N SER A 168 -3.12 -20.04 -13.32
CA SER A 168 -3.53 -21.32 -12.76
C SER A 168 -4.95 -21.67 -13.21
N ARG A 169 -5.22 -22.96 -13.36
CA ARG A 169 -6.54 -23.51 -13.70
C ARG A 169 -6.93 -24.59 -12.70
N LYS A 170 -8.24 -24.64 -12.36
CA LYS A 170 -8.81 -25.78 -11.65
C LYS A 170 -8.74 -27.03 -12.49
#